data_9e84cf28aa7566365cf24f4088b3f794
#
_entry.id   9e84cf28aa7566365cf24f4088b3f794
#
_cell.length_a   1.000
_cell.length_b   1.000
_cell.length_c   1.000
_cell.angle_alpha   90.00
_cell.angle_beta   90.00
_cell.angle_gamma   90.00
#
_symmetry.space_group_name_H-M   'P 1'
#
loop_
_entity.id
_entity.type
_entity.pdbx_description
1 polymer ?
#
loop_
_entity_poly.entity_id
_entity_poly.type
_entity_poly.pdbx_seq_one_letter_code
_entity_poly.pdbx_strand_id
1 'polypeptide(L)'
;GQPIAQSKAAMRRALRSMQPGDTFQVIRFSENASALGPDPVPATPDNIRRALKYADSLEGSGGTQMIEGVRAALAFPHDPGRLRFVVFLTDGYIGNEDQILGAVHQHVGPARIFPFGLRSSPTRHLMDRMAILGRGVVGYLGLNDSATDVMDGFFERVSHPALTDVRIELLGVESPAGATVGVDVFPRVSRDLFVGRPVIITGRTDAG
;
A
#
# COMPACT_ATOMS: atom_id res chain seq x y z
N GLY A 1 9.48 -16.17 -15.48
CA GLY A 1 9.10 -17.08 -14.41
C GLY A 1 7.70 -16.79 -13.89
N GLN A 2 7.15 -17.65 -13.05
CA GLN A 2 5.79 -17.49 -12.48
C GLN A 2 5.54 -16.15 -11.74
N PRO A 3 6.49 -15.58 -10.96
CA PRO A 3 6.24 -14.33 -10.25
C PRO A 3 5.91 -13.15 -11.14
N ILE A 4 6.65 -12.99 -12.24
CA ILE A 4 6.36 -11.90 -13.19
C ILE A 4 5.00 -12.09 -13.87
N ALA A 5 4.59 -13.33 -14.12
CA ALA A 5 3.27 -13.62 -14.69
C ALA A 5 2.15 -13.24 -13.70
N GLN A 6 2.31 -13.55 -12.42
CA GLN A 6 1.37 -13.15 -11.36
C GLN A 6 1.33 -11.63 -11.20
N SER A 7 2.49 -10.95 -11.20
CA SER A 7 2.55 -9.48 -11.16
C SER A 7 1.81 -8.85 -12.34
N LYS A 8 2.04 -9.36 -13.55
CA LYS A 8 1.33 -8.89 -14.74
C LYS A 8 -0.18 -9.12 -14.65
N ALA A 9 -0.62 -10.27 -14.15
CA ALA A 9 -2.04 -10.56 -13.95
C ALA A 9 -2.66 -9.60 -12.94
N ALA A 10 -1.99 -9.36 -11.81
CA ALA A 10 -2.42 -8.39 -10.80
C ALA A 10 -2.50 -6.97 -11.36
N MET A 11 -1.48 -6.51 -12.09
CA MET A 11 -1.47 -5.19 -12.74
C MET A 11 -2.59 -5.05 -13.79
N ARG A 12 -2.80 -6.08 -14.63
CA ARG A 12 -3.90 -6.06 -15.60
C ARG A 12 -5.25 -5.93 -14.91
N ARG A 13 -5.45 -6.64 -13.81
CA ARG A 13 -6.69 -6.56 -13.05
C ARG A 13 -6.86 -5.17 -12.44
N ALA A 14 -5.81 -4.61 -11.82
CA ALA A 14 -5.80 -3.26 -11.28
C ALA A 14 -6.17 -2.21 -12.33
N LEU A 15 -5.51 -2.23 -13.48
CA LEU A 15 -5.75 -1.27 -14.56
C LEU A 15 -7.18 -1.35 -15.12
N ARG A 16 -7.75 -2.55 -15.20
CA ARG A 16 -9.12 -2.75 -15.70
C ARG A 16 -10.20 -2.37 -14.69
N SER A 17 -9.88 -2.29 -13.41
CA SER A 17 -10.81 -1.86 -12.36
C SER A 17 -10.87 -0.34 -12.17
N MET A 18 -9.99 0.42 -12.85
CA MET A 18 -9.97 1.88 -12.78
C MET A 18 -11.28 2.49 -13.27
N GLN A 19 -11.73 3.52 -12.56
CA GLN A 19 -12.92 4.28 -12.89
C GLN A 19 -12.59 5.48 -13.79
N PRO A 20 -13.53 6.00 -14.59
CA PRO A 20 -13.26 7.12 -15.50
C PRO A 20 -12.73 8.39 -14.84
N GLY A 21 -12.95 8.56 -13.53
CA GLY A 21 -12.43 9.70 -12.76
C GLY A 21 -11.03 9.50 -12.21
N ASP A 22 -10.48 8.28 -12.26
CA ASP A 22 -9.19 7.97 -11.68
C ASP A 22 -8.02 8.52 -12.51
N THR A 23 -6.88 8.69 -11.84
CA THR A 23 -5.57 8.86 -12.47
C THR A 23 -4.61 7.80 -11.97
N PHE A 24 -3.69 7.35 -12.81
CA PHE A 24 -2.77 6.30 -12.42
C PHE A 24 -1.37 6.48 -13.03
N GLN A 25 -0.41 5.80 -12.42
CA GLN A 25 0.95 5.63 -12.92
C GLN A 25 1.36 4.16 -12.74
N VAL A 26 2.17 3.66 -13.65
CA VAL A 26 2.81 2.35 -13.54
C VAL A 26 4.30 2.56 -13.47
N ILE A 27 4.91 2.11 -12.38
CA ILE A 27 6.34 2.25 -12.12
C ILE A 27 6.96 0.85 -12.03
N ARG A 28 7.96 0.60 -12.85
CA ARG A 28 8.86 -0.54 -12.70
C ARG A 28 10.05 -0.14 -11.87
N PHE A 29 10.43 -0.96 -10.93
CA PHE A 29 11.70 -0.83 -10.21
C PHE A 29 12.50 -2.14 -10.33
N SER A 30 13.77 -2.02 -10.66
CA SER A 30 14.73 -3.11 -10.68
C SER A 30 16.08 -2.56 -10.22
N GLU A 31 17.05 -2.37 -11.09
CA GLU A 31 18.27 -1.60 -10.81
C GLU A 31 18.01 -0.09 -10.78
N ASN A 32 17.04 0.36 -11.59
CA ASN A 32 16.56 1.73 -11.64
C ASN A 32 15.04 1.75 -11.68
N ALA A 33 14.43 2.86 -11.27
CA ALA A 33 13.01 3.10 -11.46
C ALA A 33 12.74 3.64 -12.87
N SER A 34 11.73 3.09 -13.54
CA SER A 34 11.18 3.63 -14.79
C SER A 34 9.65 3.64 -14.72
N ALA A 35 9.03 4.58 -15.44
CA ALA A 35 7.59 4.76 -15.36
C ALA A 35 6.95 4.74 -16.77
N LEU A 36 5.64 4.55 -16.82
CA LEU A 36 4.84 4.61 -18.05
C LEU A 36 4.98 5.97 -18.77
N GLY A 37 5.21 7.03 -18.01
CA GLY A 37 5.42 8.39 -18.46
C GLY A 37 5.92 9.27 -17.32
N PRO A 38 6.17 10.56 -17.55
CA PRO A 38 6.68 11.45 -16.52
C PRO A 38 5.67 11.71 -15.40
N ASP A 39 4.38 11.72 -15.72
CA ASP A 39 3.30 12.07 -14.80
C ASP A 39 2.20 11.00 -14.79
N PRO A 40 1.39 10.94 -13.72
CA PRO A 40 0.16 10.16 -13.71
C PRO A 40 -0.81 10.60 -14.82
N VAL A 41 -1.49 9.64 -15.41
CA VAL A 41 -2.41 9.86 -16.53
C VAL A 41 -3.85 9.51 -16.15
N PRO A 42 -4.86 10.17 -16.76
CA PRO A 42 -6.26 9.80 -16.56
C PRO A 42 -6.56 8.36 -17.03
N ALA A 43 -7.47 7.67 -16.35
CA ALA A 43 -7.90 6.30 -16.66
C ALA A 43 -8.82 6.25 -17.89
N THR A 44 -8.35 6.81 -19.01
CA THR A 44 -9.03 6.68 -20.29
C THR A 44 -8.78 5.31 -20.92
N PRO A 45 -9.67 4.81 -21.80
CA PRO A 45 -9.43 3.53 -22.51
C PRO A 45 -8.09 3.47 -23.22
N ASP A 46 -7.62 4.59 -23.80
CA ASP A 46 -6.34 4.66 -24.50
C ASP A 46 -5.15 4.56 -23.53
N ASN A 47 -5.20 5.28 -22.43
CA ASN A 47 -4.15 5.22 -21.42
C ASN A 47 -4.11 3.84 -20.74
N ILE A 48 -5.25 3.22 -20.48
CA ILE A 48 -5.32 1.85 -19.96
C ILE A 48 -4.72 0.87 -20.95
N ARG A 49 -5.04 0.95 -22.25
CA ARG A 49 -4.42 0.09 -23.28
C ARG A 49 -2.90 0.27 -23.33
N ARG A 50 -2.42 1.52 -23.27
CA ARG A 50 -0.98 1.83 -23.24
C ARG A 50 -0.31 1.23 -21.99
N ALA A 51 -0.94 1.34 -20.82
CA ALA A 51 -0.43 0.79 -19.58
C ALA A 51 -0.42 -0.75 -19.58
N LEU A 52 -1.45 -1.39 -20.12
CA LEU A 52 -1.48 -2.84 -20.29
C LEU A 52 -0.35 -3.32 -21.20
N LYS A 53 -0.11 -2.64 -22.33
CA LYS A 53 1.01 -2.96 -23.22
C LYS A 53 2.36 -2.76 -22.53
N TYR A 54 2.50 -1.69 -21.72
CA TYR A 54 3.70 -1.45 -20.92
C TYR A 54 3.90 -2.57 -19.88
N ALA A 55 2.86 -2.91 -19.10
CA ALA A 55 2.91 -3.99 -18.13
C ALA A 55 3.27 -5.34 -18.77
N ASP A 56 2.75 -5.63 -19.98
CA ASP A 56 3.05 -6.86 -20.72
C ASP A 56 4.50 -6.92 -21.23
N SER A 57 5.12 -5.77 -21.50
CA SER A 57 6.51 -5.69 -21.93
C SER A 57 7.52 -5.83 -20.78
N LEU A 58 7.09 -5.77 -19.52
CA LEU A 58 8.00 -5.88 -18.37
C LEU A 58 8.60 -7.29 -18.30
N GLU A 59 9.89 -7.35 -18.02
CA GLU A 59 10.61 -8.60 -17.80
C GLU A 59 11.09 -8.68 -16.37
N GLY A 60 11.07 -9.87 -15.78
CA GLY A 60 11.55 -10.14 -14.44
C GLY A 60 13.08 -10.32 -14.43
N SER A 61 13.82 -9.26 -14.66
CA SER A 61 15.29 -9.26 -14.69
C SER A 61 15.85 -8.08 -13.87
N GLY A 62 17.04 -8.25 -13.32
CA GLY A 62 17.75 -7.23 -12.55
C GLY A 62 17.57 -7.35 -11.04
N GLY A 63 18.20 -6.44 -10.29
CA GLY A 63 18.11 -6.36 -8.84
C GLY A 63 16.75 -5.81 -8.37
N THR A 64 16.54 -5.79 -7.04
CA THR A 64 15.31 -5.24 -6.45
C THR A 64 15.66 -3.99 -5.66
N GLN A 65 15.80 -2.86 -6.34
CA GLN A 65 16.02 -1.55 -5.71
C GLN A 65 14.66 -0.93 -5.31
N MET A 66 14.02 -1.53 -4.30
CA MET A 66 12.68 -1.10 -3.87
C MET A 66 12.65 0.35 -3.39
N ILE A 67 13.75 0.85 -2.81
CA ILE A 67 13.85 2.24 -2.35
C ILE A 67 13.62 3.25 -3.48
N GLU A 68 14.13 2.98 -4.67
CA GLU A 68 13.92 3.84 -5.84
C GLU A 68 12.45 3.80 -6.30
N GLY A 69 11.83 2.61 -6.24
CA GLY A 69 10.39 2.47 -6.51
C GLY A 69 9.52 3.24 -5.51
N VAL A 70 9.88 3.18 -4.22
CA VAL A 70 9.19 3.95 -3.15
C VAL A 70 9.31 5.44 -3.39
N ARG A 71 10.53 5.93 -3.61
CA ARG A 71 10.79 7.35 -3.88
C ARG A 71 10.02 7.84 -5.11
N ALA A 72 10.10 7.10 -6.21
CA ALA A 72 9.42 7.44 -7.45
C ALA A 72 7.89 7.47 -7.27
N ALA A 73 7.30 6.49 -6.55
CA ALA A 73 5.86 6.44 -6.33
C ALA A 73 5.33 7.56 -5.42
N LEU A 74 6.15 8.00 -4.45
CA LEU A 74 5.75 9.03 -3.48
C LEU A 74 6.15 10.46 -3.89
N ALA A 75 6.97 10.62 -4.93
CA ALA A 75 7.45 11.93 -5.40
C ALA A 75 6.39 12.77 -6.14
N PHE A 76 5.33 12.13 -6.68
CA PHE A 76 4.29 12.87 -7.40
C PHE A 76 3.53 13.83 -6.48
N PRO A 77 3.15 15.03 -6.97
CA PRO A 77 2.31 15.95 -6.22
C PRO A 77 1.01 15.29 -5.77
N HIS A 78 0.56 15.61 -4.56
CA HIS A 78 -0.71 15.13 -4.04
C HIS A 78 -1.85 16.05 -4.47
N ASP A 79 -2.92 15.47 -4.99
CA ASP A 79 -4.19 16.16 -5.20
C ASP A 79 -5.04 16.03 -3.91
N PRO A 80 -5.31 17.14 -3.18
CA PRO A 80 -6.05 17.08 -1.92
C PRO A 80 -7.47 16.51 -2.04
N GLY A 81 -8.06 16.55 -3.24
CA GLY A 81 -9.38 16.00 -3.52
C GLY A 81 -9.39 14.48 -3.78
N ARG A 82 -8.23 13.80 -3.73
CA ARG A 82 -8.11 12.39 -4.12
C ARG A 82 -7.34 11.58 -3.10
N LEU A 83 -7.78 10.35 -2.89
CA LEU A 83 -6.98 9.35 -2.18
C LEU A 83 -5.93 8.76 -3.12
N ARG A 84 -4.67 8.76 -2.69
CA ARG A 84 -3.59 8.10 -3.42
C ARG A 84 -3.35 6.71 -2.85
N PHE A 85 -3.49 5.70 -3.70
CA PHE A 85 -3.12 4.34 -3.39
C PHE A 85 -1.82 3.98 -4.10
N VAL A 86 -0.87 3.42 -3.37
CA VAL A 86 0.39 2.92 -3.89
C VAL A 86 0.44 1.43 -3.64
N VAL A 87 0.34 0.66 -4.72
CA VAL A 87 0.38 -0.81 -4.68
C VAL A 87 1.77 -1.26 -5.08
N PHE A 88 2.49 -1.93 -4.19
CA PHE A 88 3.79 -2.54 -4.47
C PHE A 88 3.62 -4.03 -4.71
N LEU A 89 4.17 -4.52 -5.82
CA LEU A 89 4.23 -5.95 -6.15
C LEU A 89 5.70 -6.37 -6.16
N THR A 90 6.10 -7.27 -5.27
CA THR A 90 7.48 -7.77 -5.21
C THR A 90 7.55 -9.23 -4.79
N ASP A 91 8.50 -9.95 -5.39
CA ASP A 91 8.83 -11.35 -5.05
C ASP A 91 10.25 -11.49 -4.48
N GLY A 92 10.99 -10.38 -4.44
CA GLY A 92 12.40 -10.38 -4.13
C GLY A 92 12.75 -10.24 -2.65
N TYR A 93 13.96 -10.72 -2.32
CA TYR A 93 14.62 -10.36 -1.07
C TYR A 93 15.04 -8.88 -1.12
N ILE A 94 14.77 -8.15 -0.05
CA ILE A 94 15.04 -6.74 0.05
C ILE A 94 16.00 -6.54 1.23
N GLY A 95 17.22 -6.08 0.94
CA GLY A 95 18.32 -6.04 1.91
C GLY A 95 18.45 -4.75 2.72
N ASN A 96 17.77 -3.67 2.35
CA ASN A 96 17.91 -2.34 2.96
C ASN A 96 16.60 -1.86 3.60
N GLU A 97 16.00 -2.70 4.41
CA GLU A 97 14.68 -2.49 5.02
C GLU A 97 14.56 -1.17 5.77
N ASP A 98 15.55 -0.84 6.62
CA ASP A 98 15.52 0.41 7.41
C ASP A 98 15.51 1.66 6.53
N GLN A 99 16.25 1.65 5.42
CA GLN A 99 16.28 2.76 4.48
C GLN A 99 14.95 2.93 3.75
N ILE A 100 14.31 1.81 3.40
CA ILE A 100 12.98 1.81 2.77
C ILE A 100 11.93 2.33 3.74
N LEU A 101 11.91 1.83 4.97
CA LEU A 101 10.98 2.30 6.01
C LEU A 101 11.20 3.78 6.34
N GLY A 102 12.46 4.23 6.38
CA GLY A 102 12.80 5.64 6.52
C GLY A 102 12.25 6.50 5.37
N ALA A 103 12.42 6.06 4.13
CA ALA A 103 11.88 6.75 2.96
C ALA A 103 10.34 6.77 2.95
N VAL A 104 9.69 5.67 3.32
CA VAL A 104 8.22 5.62 3.47
C VAL A 104 7.79 6.63 4.54
N HIS A 105 8.38 6.58 5.74
CA HIS A 105 8.03 7.49 6.83
C HIS A 105 8.16 8.96 6.45
N GLN A 106 9.21 9.29 5.71
CA GLN A 106 9.51 10.67 5.29
C GLN A 106 8.57 11.18 4.20
N HIS A 107 8.15 10.31 3.26
CA HIS A 107 7.49 10.75 2.02
C HIS A 107 6.04 10.26 1.86
N VAL A 108 5.53 9.38 2.74
CA VAL A 108 4.20 8.79 2.56
C VAL A 108 3.08 9.82 2.53
N GLY A 109 3.18 10.89 3.33
CA GLY A 109 2.16 11.94 3.38
C GLY A 109 0.75 11.37 3.49
N PRO A 110 -0.19 11.80 2.64
CA PRO A 110 -1.56 11.29 2.61
C PRO A 110 -1.75 10.00 1.81
N ALA A 111 -0.70 9.44 1.20
CA ALA A 111 -0.80 8.21 0.43
C ALA A 111 -1.07 6.99 1.32
N ARG A 112 -1.76 5.99 0.75
CA ARG A 112 -2.00 4.67 1.35
C ARG A 112 -1.14 3.66 0.63
N ILE A 113 -0.38 2.85 1.38
CA ILE A 113 0.56 1.88 0.82
C ILE A 113 0.04 0.47 1.03
N PHE A 114 -0.06 -0.27 -0.06
CA PHE A 114 -0.54 -1.64 -0.11
C PHE A 114 0.55 -2.55 -0.69
N PRO A 115 1.43 -3.13 0.15
CA PRO A 115 2.45 -4.05 -0.31
C PRO A 115 1.84 -5.42 -0.60
N PHE A 116 2.18 -6.01 -1.75
CA PHE A 116 1.85 -7.38 -2.11
C PHE A 116 3.12 -8.22 -2.27
N GLY A 117 3.26 -9.20 -1.40
CA GLY A 117 4.30 -10.22 -1.49
C GLY A 117 3.87 -11.35 -2.41
N LEU A 118 4.71 -11.65 -3.40
CA LEU A 118 4.51 -12.79 -4.28
C LEU A 118 5.27 -14.00 -3.71
N ARG A 119 4.62 -15.15 -3.59
CA ARG A 119 5.16 -16.37 -2.98
C ARG A 119 5.37 -16.22 -1.46
N SER A 120 6.23 -17.05 -0.89
CA SER A 120 6.70 -16.92 0.50
C SER A 120 7.79 -15.85 0.60
N SER A 121 7.43 -14.57 0.38
CA SER A 121 8.40 -13.48 0.48
C SER A 121 9.11 -13.51 1.84
N PRO A 122 10.46 -13.51 1.88
CA PRO A 122 11.21 -13.46 3.12
C PRO A 122 11.10 -12.09 3.85
N THR A 123 10.54 -11.10 3.21
CA THR A 123 10.45 -9.71 3.68
C THR A 123 9.08 -9.36 4.29
N ARG A 124 8.41 -10.32 4.95
CA ARG A 124 7.11 -10.09 5.61
C ARG A 124 7.15 -8.91 6.58
N HIS A 125 8.20 -8.83 7.40
CA HIS A 125 8.36 -7.74 8.37
C HIS A 125 8.36 -6.36 7.68
N LEU A 126 9.14 -6.20 6.62
CA LEU A 126 9.17 -4.94 5.85
C LEU A 126 7.78 -4.59 5.30
N MET A 127 7.09 -5.54 4.69
CA MET A 127 5.77 -5.29 4.10
C MET A 127 4.73 -4.91 5.13
N ASP A 128 4.71 -5.62 6.28
CA ASP A 128 3.81 -5.29 7.38
C ASP A 128 4.08 -3.88 7.92
N ARG A 129 5.36 -3.51 8.08
CA ARG A 129 5.75 -2.16 8.51
C ARG A 129 5.40 -1.08 7.49
N MET A 130 5.62 -1.34 6.20
CA MET A 130 5.21 -0.42 5.13
C MET A 130 3.71 -0.18 5.11
N ALA A 131 2.91 -1.25 5.27
CA ALA A 131 1.46 -1.14 5.34
C ALA A 131 1.01 -0.36 6.58
N ILE A 132 1.65 -0.55 7.73
CA ILE A 132 1.37 0.22 8.96
C ILE A 132 1.67 1.71 8.74
N LEU A 133 2.87 2.04 8.26
CA LEU A 133 3.28 3.43 8.01
C LEU A 133 2.41 4.10 6.93
N GLY A 134 2.04 3.32 5.91
CA GLY A 134 1.18 3.78 4.82
C GLY A 134 -0.32 3.66 5.08
N ARG A 135 -0.75 3.35 6.31
CA ARG A 135 -2.17 3.22 6.68
C ARG A 135 -2.98 2.25 5.82
N GLY A 136 -2.29 1.38 5.11
CA GLY A 136 -2.87 0.36 4.24
C GLY A 136 -2.87 -1.03 4.87
N VAL A 137 -2.95 -2.03 4.02
CA VAL A 137 -2.91 -3.44 4.38
C VAL A 137 -1.96 -4.20 3.46
N VAL A 138 -1.32 -5.24 3.99
CA VAL A 138 -0.49 -6.14 3.22
C VAL A 138 -1.35 -7.24 2.58
N GLY A 139 -1.01 -7.59 1.34
CA GLY A 139 -1.54 -8.75 0.65
C GLY A 139 -0.43 -9.75 0.31
N TYR A 140 -0.79 -11.02 0.21
CA TYR A 140 0.12 -12.07 -0.22
C TYR A 140 -0.52 -12.89 -1.32
N LEU A 141 0.25 -13.18 -2.37
CA LEU A 141 -0.13 -14.09 -3.43
C LEU A 141 0.73 -15.36 -3.30
N GLY A 142 0.12 -16.45 -2.90
CA GLY A 142 0.75 -17.78 -2.88
C GLY A 142 0.97 -18.32 -4.30
N LEU A 143 1.71 -19.41 -4.40
CA LEU A 143 2.04 -20.04 -5.69
C LEU A 143 0.79 -20.51 -6.46
N ASN A 144 -0.24 -20.94 -5.74
CA ASN A 144 -1.48 -21.49 -6.30
C ASN A 144 -2.64 -20.49 -6.25
N ASP A 145 -2.41 -19.27 -5.76
CA ASP A 145 -3.46 -18.27 -5.67
C ASP A 145 -3.73 -17.66 -7.05
N SER A 146 -4.99 -17.42 -7.32
CA SER A 146 -5.41 -16.61 -8.47
C SER A 146 -5.08 -15.13 -8.18
N ALA A 147 -4.14 -14.57 -8.93
CA ALA A 147 -3.82 -13.14 -8.81
C ALA A 147 -5.06 -12.27 -9.05
N THR A 148 -5.99 -12.70 -9.91
CA THR A 148 -7.23 -12.00 -10.17
C THR A 148 -8.11 -11.98 -8.93
N ASP A 149 -8.35 -13.12 -8.29
CA ASP A 149 -9.25 -13.22 -7.12
C ASP A 149 -8.69 -12.44 -5.91
N VAL A 150 -7.37 -12.51 -5.71
CA VAL A 150 -6.69 -11.73 -4.65
C VAL A 150 -6.83 -10.23 -4.91
N MET A 151 -6.64 -9.79 -6.16
CA MET A 151 -6.79 -8.38 -6.52
C MET A 151 -8.25 -7.93 -6.48
N ASP A 152 -9.21 -8.76 -6.85
CA ASP A 152 -10.63 -8.46 -6.75
C ASP A 152 -11.04 -8.27 -5.28
N GLY A 153 -10.69 -9.20 -4.42
CA GLY A 153 -10.92 -9.06 -2.99
C GLY A 153 -10.20 -7.87 -2.36
N PHE A 154 -9.06 -7.45 -2.91
CA PHE A 154 -8.39 -6.23 -2.50
C PHE A 154 -9.18 -4.99 -2.93
N PHE A 155 -9.52 -4.88 -4.21
CA PHE A 155 -10.25 -3.70 -4.72
C PHE A 155 -11.63 -3.56 -4.10
N GLU A 156 -12.36 -4.64 -3.90
CA GLU A 156 -13.65 -4.62 -3.20
C GLU A 156 -13.53 -3.97 -1.81
N ARG A 157 -12.43 -4.25 -1.10
CA ARG A 157 -12.22 -3.71 0.24
C ARG A 157 -11.77 -2.25 0.24
N VAL A 158 -10.88 -1.86 -0.69
CA VAL A 158 -10.28 -0.51 -0.66
C VAL A 158 -11.04 0.52 -1.50
N SER A 159 -11.91 0.07 -2.42
CA SER A 159 -12.72 0.97 -3.26
C SER A 159 -13.70 1.83 -2.45
N HIS A 160 -14.07 1.37 -1.26
CA HIS A 160 -15.03 2.04 -0.40
C HIS A 160 -14.47 2.15 1.03
N PRO A 161 -13.50 3.04 1.30
CA PRO A 161 -13.10 3.30 2.67
C PRO A 161 -14.30 3.87 3.43
N ALA A 162 -14.65 3.24 4.55
CA ALA A 162 -15.75 3.71 5.39
C ALA A 162 -15.38 4.99 6.13
N LEU A 163 -14.11 5.05 6.62
CA LEU A 163 -13.54 6.23 7.27
C LEU A 163 -12.05 6.32 6.93
N THR A 164 -11.59 7.53 6.62
CA THR A 164 -10.17 7.84 6.43
C THR A 164 -9.67 8.74 7.55
N ASP A 165 -8.37 8.73 7.78
CA ASP A 165 -7.70 9.58 8.77
C ASP A 165 -8.31 9.47 10.18
N VAL A 166 -8.62 8.24 10.57
CA VAL A 166 -9.27 7.91 11.86
C VAL A 166 -8.37 8.34 13.00
N ARG A 167 -8.91 9.21 13.88
CA ARG A 167 -8.29 9.59 15.13
C ARG A 167 -9.12 9.07 16.29
N ILE A 168 -8.45 8.62 17.33
CA ILE A 168 -9.09 8.06 18.50
C ILE A 168 -8.63 8.86 19.71
N GLU A 169 -9.61 9.42 20.38
CA GLU A 169 -9.42 10.15 21.64
C GLU A 169 -10.18 9.40 22.73
N LEU A 170 -9.50 9.07 23.81
CA LEU A 170 -10.13 8.52 24.99
C LEU A 170 -10.49 9.67 25.92
N LEU A 171 -11.77 9.92 26.05
CA LEU A 171 -12.30 10.98 26.90
C LEU A 171 -12.67 10.41 28.28
N GLY A 172 -12.17 11.06 29.34
CA GLY A 172 -12.70 10.88 30.69
C GLY A 172 -12.47 9.50 31.30
N VAL A 173 -11.30 8.89 31.11
CA VAL A 173 -10.93 7.71 31.88
C VAL A 173 -10.53 8.20 33.28
N GLU A 174 -11.42 8.05 34.25
CA GLU A 174 -11.15 8.32 35.65
C GLU A 174 -10.76 7.02 36.37
N SER A 175 -9.76 7.12 37.23
CA SER A 175 -9.46 6.02 38.16
C SER A 175 -10.56 5.94 39.24
N PRO A 176 -10.72 4.80 39.94
CA PRO A 176 -11.62 4.70 41.09
C PRO A 176 -11.36 5.76 42.16
N ALA A 177 -10.17 6.35 42.17
CA ALA A 177 -9.78 7.44 43.08
C ALA A 177 -10.07 8.86 42.53
N GLY A 178 -10.73 9.01 41.39
CA GLY A 178 -11.10 10.29 40.77
C GLY A 178 -9.96 11.04 40.09
N ALA A 179 -8.81 10.41 39.89
CA ALA A 179 -7.70 11.00 39.14
C ALA A 179 -7.83 10.71 37.62
N THR A 180 -7.51 11.69 36.77
CA THR A 180 -7.42 11.48 35.34
C THR A 180 -6.28 10.50 35.03
N VAL A 181 -6.61 9.37 34.42
CA VAL A 181 -5.64 8.33 34.06
C VAL A 181 -5.07 8.63 32.69
N GLY A 182 -3.75 8.69 32.60
CA GLY A 182 -3.05 8.70 31.32
C GLY A 182 -3.28 7.37 30.60
N VAL A 183 -3.70 7.44 29.34
CA VAL A 183 -3.89 6.24 28.51
C VAL A 183 -3.03 6.35 27.25
N ASP A 184 -2.06 5.44 27.10
CA ASP A 184 -1.34 5.28 25.87
C ASP A 184 -2.13 4.38 24.93
N VAL A 185 -2.45 4.86 23.73
CA VAL A 185 -3.20 4.12 22.71
C VAL A 185 -2.28 3.65 21.60
N PHE A 186 -2.45 2.40 21.18
CA PHE A 186 -1.68 1.79 20.10
C PHE A 186 -2.60 1.14 19.05
N PRO A 187 -2.32 1.31 17.74
CA PRO A 187 -1.26 2.15 17.19
C PRO A 187 -1.53 3.66 17.38
N ARG A 188 -0.49 4.47 17.56
CA ARG A 188 -0.62 5.94 17.67
C ARG A 188 -1.19 6.59 16.40
N VAL A 189 -0.98 5.94 15.26
CA VAL A 189 -1.58 6.32 13.97
C VAL A 189 -2.54 5.19 13.59
N SER A 190 -3.82 5.49 13.57
CA SER A 190 -4.83 4.52 13.15
C SER A 190 -4.77 4.31 11.63
N ARG A 191 -5.07 3.08 11.20
CA ARG A 191 -5.29 2.77 9.78
C ARG A 191 -6.66 3.31 9.35
N ASP A 192 -6.84 3.49 8.04
CA ASP A 192 -8.17 3.75 7.52
C ASP A 192 -9.08 2.54 7.80
N LEU A 193 -10.35 2.82 8.06
CA LEU A 193 -11.35 1.80 8.25
C LEU A 193 -11.92 1.41 6.90
N PHE A 194 -11.64 0.19 6.47
CA PHE A 194 -12.18 -0.39 5.26
C PHE A 194 -13.35 -1.32 5.56
N VAL A 195 -14.29 -1.43 4.64
CA VAL A 195 -15.45 -2.31 4.79
C VAL A 195 -15.01 -3.75 5.10
N GLY A 196 -15.61 -4.34 6.12
CA GLY A 196 -15.35 -5.73 6.53
C GLY A 196 -14.06 -5.94 7.33
N ARG A 197 -13.34 -4.89 7.74
CA ARG A 197 -12.16 -5.02 8.61
C ARG A 197 -12.30 -4.18 9.87
N PRO A 198 -12.17 -4.78 11.07
CA PRO A 198 -12.11 -4.04 12.32
C PRO A 198 -10.79 -3.29 12.43
N VAL A 199 -10.84 -2.10 13.04
CA VAL A 199 -9.65 -1.44 13.57
C VAL A 199 -9.49 -1.91 15.01
N ILE A 200 -8.37 -2.60 15.28
CA ILE A 200 -8.04 -3.08 16.62
C ILE A 200 -7.14 -2.04 17.29
N ILE A 201 -7.56 -1.62 18.47
CA ILE A 201 -6.84 -0.65 19.29
C ILE A 201 -6.57 -1.29 20.64
N THR A 202 -5.37 -1.11 21.10
CA THR A 202 -4.96 -1.51 22.44
C THR A 202 -4.49 -0.28 23.20
N GLY A 203 -4.73 -0.24 24.49
CA GLY A 203 -4.27 0.84 25.35
C GLY A 203 -3.61 0.29 26.61
N ARG A 204 -2.67 1.07 27.15
CA ARG A 204 -2.12 0.85 28.49
C ARG A 204 -2.52 2.03 29.35
N THR A 205 -3.04 1.73 30.53
CA THR A 205 -3.36 2.72 31.55
C THR A 205 -2.29 2.67 32.65
N ASP A 206 -1.94 3.82 33.19
CA ASP A 206 -1.04 3.93 34.35
C ASP A 206 -1.81 3.80 35.69
N ALA A 207 -3.01 3.21 35.63
CA ALA A 207 -3.76 2.86 36.85
C ALA A 207 -3.05 1.71 37.56
N GLY A 208 -2.34 2.03 38.67
CA GLY A 208 -1.77 1.07 39.60
C GLY A 208 -2.85 0.27 40.33
#